data_ae9cfab3933b3d7e24bef2ad18fd1a6a
#
_entry.id   ae9cfab3933b3d7e24bef2ad18fd1a6a
#
_cell.length_a   1.000
_cell.length_b   1.000
_cell.length_c   1.000
_cell.angle_alpha   90.00
_cell.angle_beta   90.00
_cell.angle_gamma   90.00
#
_symmetry.space_group_name_H-M   'P 1'
#
loop_
_entity.id
_entity.type
_entity.pdbx_description
1 polymer ?
#
loop_
_entity_poly.entity_id
_entity_poly.type
_entity_poly.pdbx_seq_one_letter_code
_entity_poly.pdbx_strand_id
1 'polypeptide(L)'
;MEKGLWDGAYMRILLNGKWHVVLEDGTTGQMDLPGTLDENGIGHRDVGANQWHPDAVLGNAAGEIDKDAPIATRFTRRHTYEGEARISRKITVPDYGTDRLFVLAERARALRLLVDGEACAVFRQGTLSTPYIFELTGAAPGEHEFTFLSDNSYPGMPKAAICYSSAATDETQTNWNGILGECSMYTRPQNFIDSLRVYPRAVKKEEKNKAGGYVLDVCVELAPGAKKVYKDAKIILQSEALAVGELEDTQTLTEIISCSGEGLTEAGTDKEENPKTMEIWFRDLPLRENVKLWDEDEGNLYEMAVTLDNGISAEDKGGSTAECRTRFGIRSFGDN
;
A
#
# COMPACT_ATOMS: atom_id res chain seq x y z
N MET A 1 14.84 -9.85 -9.66
CA MET A 1 14.04 -9.64 -8.46
C MET A 1 14.20 -8.17 -8.12
N GLU A 2 13.23 -7.37 -8.48
CA GLU A 2 13.20 -5.97 -8.06
C GLU A 2 13.09 -5.95 -6.54
N LYS A 3 14.02 -5.24 -5.91
CA LYS A 3 13.93 -4.94 -4.49
C LYS A 3 12.68 -4.08 -4.31
N GLY A 4 11.65 -4.67 -3.73
CA GLY A 4 10.38 -3.99 -3.51
C GLY A 4 10.55 -2.85 -2.51
N LEU A 5 9.56 -1.98 -2.46
CA LEU A 5 9.39 -0.78 -1.61
C LEU A 5 9.68 -0.95 -0.09
N TRP A 6 10.15 -2.14 0.36
CA TRP A 6 10.10 -2.57 1.76
C TRP A 6 11.41 -3.19 2.26
N ASP A 7 12.55 -2.59 1.96
CA ASP A 7 13.89 -3.10 2.38
C ASP A 7 14.13 -3.09 3.91
N GLY A 8 13.15 -2.76 4.72
CA GLY A 8 13.25 -2.72 6.18
C GLY A 8 12.34 -3.70 6.94
N ALA A 9 11.81 -4.74 6.32
CA ALA A 9 11.04 -5.75 7.04
C ALA A 9 11.98 -6.76 7.71
N TYR A 10 11.93 -6.85 9.03
CA TYR A 10 12.76 -7.79 9.80
C TYR A 10 12.36 -9.24 9.57
N MET A 11 11.10 -9.49 9.39
CA MET A 11 10.53 -10.80 9.07
C MET A 11 9.49 -10.64 7.97
N ARG A 12 9.46 -11.58 7.03
CA ARG A 12 8.43 -11.65 6.00
C ARG A 12 8.09 -13.10 5.68
N ILE A 13 6.82 -13.42 5.76
CA ILE A 13 6.27 -14.74 5.51
C ILE A 13 5.22 -14.61 4.41
N LEU A 14 5.41 -15.30 3.28
CA LEU A 14 4.41 -15.36 2.22
C LEU A 14 3.25 -16.25 2.67
N LEU A 15 2.04 -15.77 2.46
CA LEU A 15 0.82 -16.49 2.78
C LEU A 15 0.28 -17.29 1.57
N ASN A 16 1.17 -17.59 0.62
CA ASN A 16 0.84 -18.34 -0.59
C ASN A 16 0.34 -19.75 -0.27
N GLY A 17 -0.43 -20.32 -1.19
CA GLY A 17 -0.89 -21.70 -1.13
C GLY A 17 -2.40 -21.82 -0.98
N LYS A 18 -2.86 -22.98 -0.52
CA LYS A 18 -4.30 -23.33 -0.52
C LYS A 18 -5.04 -22.71 0.64
N TRP A 19 -6.18 -22.09 0.29
CA TRP A 19 -7.12 -21.48 1.21
C TRP A 19 -8.51 -22.08 0.97
N HIS A 20 -9.28 -22.25 2.03
CA HIS A 20 -10.67 -22.66 1.95
C HIS A 20 -11.56 -21.47 1.58
N VAL A 21 -12.52 -21.69 0.67
CA VAL A 21 -13.44 -20.65 0.21
C VAL A 21 -14.87 -21.05 0.53
N VAL A 22 -15.64 -20.06 0.99
CA VAL A 22 -17.09 -20.17 1.16
C VAL A 22 -17.72 -18.92 0.56
N LEU A 23 -18.65 -19.09 -0.37
CA LEU A 23 -19.44 -18.03 -0.98
C LEU A 23 -20.78 -17.84 -0.24
N GLU A 24 -21.43 -16.68 -0.41
CA GLU A 24 -22.72 -16.37 0.26
C GLU A 24 -23.83 -17.36 -0.12
N ASP A 25 -23.80 -17.94 -1.29
CA ASP A 25 -24.77 -18.94 -1.76
C ASP A 25 -24.51 -20.35 -1.18
N GLY A 26 -23.50 -20.50 -0.33
CA GLY A 26 -23.09 -21.77 0.26
C GLY A 26 -22.15 -22.60 -0.58
N THR A 27 -21.75 -22.16 -1.77
CA THR A 27 -20.71 -22.81 -2.57
C THR A 27 -19.40 -22.83 -1.80
N THR A 28 -18.73 -23.97 -1.77
CA THR A 28 -17.43 -24.13 -1.08
C THR A 28 -16.38 -24.63 -2.05
N GLY A 29 -15.11 -24.28 -1.77
CA GLY A 29 -13.99 -24.73 -2.60
C GLY A 29 -12.64 -24.53 -1.93
N GLN A 30 -11.60 -24.79 -2.68
CA GLN A 30 -10.23 -24.43 -2.32
C GLN A 30 -9.62 -23.61 -3.44
N MET A 31 -8.94 -22.54 -3.09
CA MET A 31 -8.20 -21.72 -4.03
C MET A 31 -6.75 -21.54 -3.62
N ASP A 32 -5.88 -21.35 -4.58
CA ASP A 32 -4.52 -20.93 -4.33
C ASP A 32 -4.47 -19.38 -4.24
N LEU A 33 -3.81 -18.84 -3.23
CA LEU A 33 -3.41 -17.44 -3.18
C LEU A 33 -1.92 -17.32 -3.49
N PRO A 34 -1.49 -16.30 -4.26
CA PRO A 34 -2.32 -15.35 -5.04
C PRO A 34 -3.15 -16.05 -6.11
N GLY A 35 -4.35 -15.52 -6.41
CA GLY A 35 -5.22 -16.05 -7.44
C GLY A 35 -6.64 -15.53 -7.36
N THR A 36 -7.46 -15.92 -8.33
CA THR A 36 -8.88 -15.56 -8.41
C THR A 36 -9.78 -16.78 -8.22
N LEU A 37 -11.05 -16.54 -7.92
CA LEU A 37 -12.06 -17.59 -7.86
C LEU A 37 -12.15 -18.32 -9.21
N ASP A 38 -12.14 -17.58 -10.33
CA ASP A 38 -12.22 -18.14 -11.67
C ASP A 38 -11.08 -19.11 -12.00
N GLU A 39 -9.82 -18.72 -11.74
CA GLU A 39 -8.65 -19.57 -11.95
C GLU A 39 -8.72 -20.86 -11.15
N ASN A 40 -9.39 -20.83 -10.01
CA ASN A 40 -9.57 -21.97 -9.11
C ASN A 40 -10.90 -22.73 -9.35
N GLY A 41 -11.66 -22.35 -10.39
CA GLY A 41 -12.89 -23.03 -10.78
C GLY A 41 -14.05 -22.83 -9.78
N ILE A 42 -14.06 -21.73 -9.04
CA ILE A 42 -15.06 -21.42 -8.03
C ILE A 42 -16.02 -20.35 -8.55
N GLY A 43 -17.33 -20.57 -8.36
CA GLY A 43 -18.40 -19.72 -8.83
C GLY A 43 -19.30 -20.43 -9.84
N HIS A 44 -20.16 -19.67 -10.50
CA HIS A 44 -21.06 -20.17 -11.53
C HIS A 44 -20.39 -20.13 -12.91
N ARG A 45 -20.83 -21.00 -13.82
CA ARG A 45 -20.37 -20.94 -15.21
C ARG A 45 -20.68 -19.57 -15.79
N ASP A 46 -19.69 -18.94 -16.42
CA ASP A 46 -19.86 -17.63 -17.03
C ASP A 46 -20.50 -17.79 -18.41
N VAL A 47 -21.75 -17.34 -18.53
CA VAL A 47 -22.57 -17.42 -19.75
C VAL A 47 -23.20 -16.05 -20.03
N GLY A 48 -23.72 -15.86 -21.24
CA GLY A 48 -24.15 -14.57 -21.80
C GLY A 48 -25.08 -13.69 -20.97
N ALA A 49 -25.80 -14.23 -19.98
CA ALA A 49 -26.69 -13.48 -19.10
C ALA A 49 -26.07 -13.09 -17.75
N ASN A 50 -24.78 -13.38 -17.57
CA ASN A 50 -24.13 -13.11 -16.31
C ASN A 50 -23.76 -11.64 -16.12
N GLN A 51 -23.36 -11.36 -14.90
CA GLN A 51 -23.10 -10.08 -14.28
C GLN A 51 -22.16 -9.20 -15.07
N TRP A 52 -22.26 -7.89 -14.84
CA TRP A 52 -21.30 -6.90 -15.32
C TRP A 52 -21.23 -6.75 -16.84
N HIS A 53 -22.12 -7.43 -17.56
CA HIS A 53 -22.36 -7.08 -18.95
C HIS A 53 -23.17 -5.77 -18.99
N PRO A 54 -22.69 -4.69 -19.63
CA PRO A 54 -23.38 -3.41 -19.64
C PRO A 54 -24.86 -3.53 -20.05
N ASP A 55 -25.15 -4.30 -21.09
CA ASP A 55 -26.51 -4.48 -21.58
C ASP A 55 -27.41 -5.25 -20.60
N ALA A 56 -26.87 -6.23 -19.89
CA ALA A 56 -27.63 -6.98 -18.89
C ALA A 56 -27.95 -6.14 -17.66
N VAL A 57 -27.02 -5.32 -17.21
CA VAL A 57 -27.19 -4.44 -16.03
C VAL A 57 -28.14 -3.30 -16.31
N LEU A 58 -28.16 -2.77 -17.53
CA LEU A 58 -28.98 -1.61 -17.92
C LEU A 58 -30.34 -1.98 -18.52
N GLY A 59 -30.60 -3.26 -18.73
CA GLY A 59 -31.83 -3.71 -19.40
C GLY A 59 -31.91 -3.32 -20.86
N ASN A 60 -30.80 -2.92 -21.47
CA ASN A 60 -30.72 -2.53 -22.88
C ASN A 60 -30.34 -3.72 -23.78
N ALA A 61 -30.81 -4.91 -23.47
CA ALA A 61 -30.56 -6.07 -24.29
C ALA A 61 -31.08 -5.81 -25.70
N ALA A 62 -30.21 -5.32 -26.57
CA ALA A 62 -30.48 -5.24 -28.00
C ALA A 62 -30.32 -6.63 -28.58
N GLY A 63 -31.40 -7.40 -28.57
CA GLY A 63 -31.45 -8.75 -29.10
C GLY A 63 -31.60 -9.82 -28.01
N GLU A 64 -32.02 -10.99 -28.44
CA GLU A 64 -32.08 -12.16 -27.56
C GLU A 64 -30.65 -12.60 -27.21
N ILE A 65 -30.20 -12.24 -25.99
CA ILE A 65 -28.98 -12.82 -25.47
C ILE A 65 -29.26 -14.30 -25.21
N ASP A 66 -28.56 -15.17 -25.90
CA ASP A 66 -28.56 -16.60 -25.56
C ASP A 66 -27.93 -16.74 -24.15
N LYS A 67 -28.80 -16.95 -23.17
CA LYS A 67 -28.43 -17.03 -21.76
C LYS A 67 -27.46 -18.16 -21.42
N ASP A 68 -27.36 -19.14 -22.31
CA ASP A 68 -26.57 -20.35 -22.12
C ASP A 68 -25.30 -20.36 -22.98
N ALA A 69 -25.14 -19.42 -23.92
CA ALA A 69 -23.96 -19.34 -24.75
C ALA A 69 -22.76 -18.72 -23.99
N PRO A 70 -21.56 -19.25 -24.22
CA PRO A 70 -20.33 -18.60 -23.74
C PRO A 70 -20.18 -17.22 -24.37
N ILE A 71 -19.73 -16.24 -23.62
CA ILE A 71 -19.41 -14.91 -24.13
C ILE A 71 -18.13 -15.01 -24.98
N ALA A 72 -18.27 -15.00 -26.31
CA ALA A 72 -17.18 -15.29 -27.24
C ALA A 72 -16.39 -14.04 -27.69
N THR A 73 -16.88 -12.83 -27.41
CA THR A 73 -16.36 -11.59 -27.99
C THR A 73 -15.59 -10.69 -27.00
N ARG A 74 -15.39 -11.15 -25.78
CA ARG A 74 -14.78 -10.38 -24.67
C ARG A 74 -13.77 -11.21 -23.92
N PHE A 75 -13.05 -10.59 -22.99
CA PHE A 75 -12.25 -11.34 -22.02
C PHE A 75 -13.18 -12.27 -21.23
N THR A 76 -13.04 -13.56 -21.44
CA THR A 76 -13.95 -14.55 -20.87
C THR A 76 -13.34 -15.21 -19.65
N ARG A 77 -14.15 -15.29 -18.61
CA ARG A 77 -13.95 -16.17 -17.46
C ARG A 77 -14.62 -17.51 -17.73
N ARG A 78 -14.18 -18.54 -17.06
CA ARG A 78 -14.91 -19.82 -17.02
C ARG A 78 -15.99 -19.79 -15.96
N HIS A 79 -15.68 -19.10 -14.84
CA HIS A 79 -16.56 -18.96 -13.69
C HIS A 79 -16.71 -17.51 -13.32
N THR A 80 -17.86 -17.15 -12.82
CA THR A 80 -18.16 -15.80 -12.31
C THR A 80 -18.83 -15.90 -10.96
N TYR A 81 -18.57 -14.90 -10.11
CA TYR A 81 -19.24 -14.70 -8.84
C TYR A 81 -19.21 -13.21 -8.50
N GLU A 82 -20.35 -12.67 -8.08
CA GLU A 82 -20.45 -11.31 -7.55
C GLU A 82 -20.93 -11.39 -6.10
N GLY A 83 -20.18 -10.83 -5.18
CA GLY A 83 -20.49 -10.84 -3.75
C GLY A 83 -19.25 -11.05 -2.89
N GLU A 84 -19.47 -11.24 -1.59
CA GLU A 84 -18.41 -11.50 -0.64
C GLU A 84 -18.01 -12.98 -0.67
N ALA A 85 -16.71 -13.22 -0.86
CA ALA A 85 -16.09 -14.53 -0.72
C ALA A 85 -15.29 -14.57 0.59
N ARG A 86 -15.54 -15.57 1.42
CA ARG A 86 -14.77 -15.85 2.65
C ARG A 86 -13.64 -16.80 2.31
N ILE A 87 -12.40 -16.33 2.42
CA ILE A 87 -11.19 -17.08 2.05
C ILE A 87 -10.39 -17.31 3.34
N SER A 88 -10.42 -18.51 3.89
CA SER A 88 -9.88 -18.80 5.22
C SER A 88 -8.78 -19.85 5.23
N ARG A 89 -7.85 -19.70 6.18
CA ARG A 89 -6.75 -20.64 6.43
C ARG A 89 -6.20 -20.45 7.82
N LYS A 90 -5.74 -21.55 8.44
CA LYS A 90 -4.97 -21.52 9.66
C LYS A 90 -3.53 -21.13 9.37
N ILE A 91 -3.04 -20.09 10.03
CA ILE A 91 -1.70 -19.51 9.89
C ILE A 91 -1.01 -19.52 11.24
N THR A 92 0.24 -19.95 11.27
CA THR A 92 1.06 -19.83 12.47
C THR A 92 1.66 -18.42 12.53
N VAL A 93 1.25 -17.65 13.52
CA VAL A 93 1.88 -16.36 13.87
C VAL A 93 3.14 -16.69 14.68
N PRO A 94 4.34 -16.27 14.23
CA PRO A 94 5.57 -16.48 14.98
C PRO A 94 5.67 -15.52 16.17
N ASP A 95 6.63 -15.76 17.04
CA ASP A 95 7.03 -14.75 18.02
C ASP A 95 7.71 -13.58 17.29
N TYR A 96 7.14 -12.40 17.39
CA TYR A 96 7.64 -11.16 16.79
C TYR A 96 8.13 -10.14 17.84
N GLY A 97 8.26 -10.57 19.09
CA GLY A 97 8.79 -9.77 20.19
C GLY A 97 8.01 -8.50 20.45
N THR A 98 8.70 -7.36 20.40
CA THR A 98 8.10 -6.03 20.59
C THR A 98 7.74 -5.34 19.27
N ASP A 99 7.99 -5.94 18.12
CA ASP A 99 7.68 -5.38 16.81
C ASP A 99 6.17 -5.26 16.58
N ARG A 100 5.78 -4.54 15.56
CA ARG A 100 4.41 -4.52 15.05
C ARG A 100 4.27 -5.56 13.95
N LEU A 101 3.15 -6.23 13.89
CA LEU A 101 2.86 -7.27 12.91
C LEU A 101 1.80 -6.79 11.92
N PHE A 102 2.05 -6.98 10.63
CA PHE A 102 1.17 -6.55 9.54
C PHE A 102 0.89 -7.69 8.58
N VAL A 103 -0.28 -7.60 7.92
CA VAL A 103 -0.63 -8.40 6.74
C VAL A 103 -0.85 -7.48 5.56
N LEU A 104 -0.14 -7.78 4.47
CA LEU A 104 -0.26 -7.11 3.19
C LEU A 104 -1.02 -8.00 2.21
N ALA A 105 -1.96 -7.43 1.46
CA ALA A 105 -2.64 -8.08 0.35
C ALA A 105 -2.75 -7.10 -0.83
N GLU A 106 -2.16 -7.46 -1.95
CA GLU A 106 -2.13 -6.63 -3.16
C GLU A 106 -3.20 -7.05 -4.15
N ARG A 107 -3.77 -6.06 -4.85
CA ARG A 107 -4.69 -6.27 -5.96
C ARG A 107 -5.88 -7.13 -5.57
N ALA A 108 -6.67 -6.61 -4.67
CA ALA A 108 -8.01 -7.09 -4.35
C ALA A 108 -9.04 -5.99 -4.67
N ARG A 109 -10.31 -6.37 -4.84
CA ARG A 109 -11.41 -5.40 -4.98
C ARG A 109 -11.66 -4.73 -3.63
N ALA A 110 -12.73 -5.00 -2.94
CA ALA A 110 -12.86 -4.62 -1.53
C ALA A 110 -12.36 -5.77 -0.65
N LEU A 111 -11.57 -5.47 0.38
CA LEU A 111 -10.96 -6.49 1.21
C LEU A 111 -11.04 -6.12 2.69
N ARG A 112 -11.38 -7.10 3.53
CA ARG A 112 -11.28 -7.04 4.98
C ARG A 112 -10.55 -8.29 5.47
N LEU A 113 -9.88 -8.19 6.62
CA LEU A 113 -9.23 -9.33 7.27
C LEU A 113 -9.84 -9.56 8.65
N LEU A 114 -10.19 -10.80 8.93
CA LEU A 114 -10.51 -11.26 10.27
C LEU A 114 -9.43 -12.23 10.75
N VAL A 115 -9.10 -12.16 12.03
CA VAL A 115 -8.26 -13.18 12.71
C VAL A 115 -9.07 -13.73 13.88
N ASP A 116 -9.26 -15.03 13.91
CA ASP A 116 -10.13 -15.73 14.87
C ASP A 116 -11.56 -15.17 14.95
N GLY A 117 -12.05 -14.66 13.82
CA GLY A 117 -13.38 -14.06 13.69
C GLY A 117 -13.45 -12.58 14.01
N GLU A 118 -12.41 -11.97 14.57
CA GLU A 118 -12.37 -10.56 14.94
C GLU A 118 -11.72 -9.72 13.81
N ALA A 119 -12.30 -8.54 13.51
CA ALA A 119 -11.82 -7.68 12.45
C ALA A 119 -10.48 -7.03 12.82
N CYS A 120 -9.51 -7.15 11.92
CA CYS A 120 -8.23 -6.48 12.06
C CYS A 120 -8.33 -4.99 11.75
N ALA A 121 -7.54 -4.20 12.47
CA ALA A 121 -7.41 -2.78 12.19
C ALA A 121 -6.82 -2.55 10.78
N VAL A 122 -7.39 -1.63 10.04
CA VAL A 122 -6.86 -1.21 8.73
C VAL A 122 -5.76 -0.18 8.96
N PHE A 123 -4.51 -0.56 8.71
CA PHE A 123 -3.38 0.36 8.75
C PHE A 123 -3.34 1.23 7.50
N ARG A 124 -3.56 0.60 6.31
CA ARG A 124 -3.69 1.31 5.03
C ARG A 124 -4.81 0.70 4.22
N GLN A 125 -5.78 1.54 3.86
CA GLN A 125 -6.85 1.14 2.96
C GLN A 125 -6.28 0.96 1.55
N GLY A 126 -6.46 -0.24 1.02
CA GLY A 126 -6.06 -0.56 -0.35
C GLY A 126 -7.14 -0.24 -1.37
N THR A 127 -6.76 -0.41 -2.62
CA THR A 127 -7.62 -0.36 -3.80
C THR A 127 -7.19 -1.46 -4.77
N LEU A 128 -7.82 -1.52 -5.94
CA LEU A 128 -7.36 -2.41 -7.02
C LEU A 128 -5.88 -2.19 -7.40
N SER A 129 -5.35 -0.99 -7.21
CA SER A 129 -4.01 -0.58 -7.63
C SER A 129 -3.03 -0.34 -6.47
N THR A 130 -3.51 -0.37 -5.24
CA THR A 130 -2.70 -0.16 -4.03
C THR A 130 -2.95 -1.26 -3.02
N PRO A 131 -1.92 -1.72 -2.27
CA PRO A 131 -2.08 -2.82 -1.33
C PRO A 131 -2.97 -2.42 -0.13
N TYR A 132 -3.72 -3.39 0.35
CA TYR A 132 -4.32 -3.36 1.68
C TYR A 132 -3.27 -3.76 2.71
N ILE A 133 -3.18 -3.02 3.80
CA ILE A 133 -2.31 -3.34 4.94
C ILE A 133 -3.17 -3.35 6.20
N PHE A 134 -3.17 -4.50 6.87
CA PHE A 134 -3.85 -4.71 8.14
C PHE A 134 -2.83 -4.84 9.26
N GLU A 135 -3.12 -4.27 10.42
CA GLU A 135 -2.30 -4.44 11.61
C GLU A 135 -2.92 -5.50 12.53
N LEU A 136 -2.12 -6.48 12.93
CA LEU A 136 -2.52 -7.53 13.84
C LEU A 136 -2.18 -7.13 15.28
N THR A 137 -2.95 -6.22 15.84
CA THR A 137 -2.70 -5.74 17.21
C THR A 137 -3.00 -6.82 18.22
N GLY A 138 -1.97 -7.24 18.95
CA GLY A 138 -2.09 -8.17 20.09
C GLY A 138 -2.28 -9.64 19.70
N ALA A 139 -2.09 -10.02 18.42
CA ALA A 139 -2.08 -11.43 18.05
C ALA A 139 -0.95 -12.17 18.78
N ALA A 140 -1.29 -13.18 19.57
CA ALA A 140 -0.30 -13.99 20.26
C ALA A 140 0.44 -14.91 19.28
N PRO A 141 1.70 -15.31 19.56
CA PRO A 141 2.31 -16.39 18.79
C PRO A 141 1.50 -17.68 18.88
N GLY A 142 1.34 -18.36 17.74
CA GLY A 142 0.56 -19.60 17.67
C GLY A 142 -0.29 -19.73 16.41
N GLU A 143 -1.14 -20.74 16.36
CA GLU A 143 -2.04 -20.97 15.24
C GLU A 143 -3.31 -20.11 15.38
N HIS A 144 -3.64 -19.34 14.33
CA HIS A 144 -4.81 -18.49 14.23
C HIS A 144 -5.55 -18.75 12.93
N GLU A 145 -6.87 -18.57 12.91
CA GLU A 145 -7.66 -18.62 11.69
C GLU A 145 -7.71 -17.23 11.03
N PHE A 146 -7.05 -17.10 9.89
CA PHE A 146 -7.10 -15.93 9.05
C PHE A 146 -8.25 -16.07 8.04
N THR A 147 -9.11 -15.06 7.93
CA THR A 147 -10.20 -15.02 6.96
C THR A 147 -10.19 -13.69 6.22
N PHE A 148 -9.85 -13.73 4.94
CA PHE A 148 -10.09 -12.60 4.04
C PHE A 148 -11.55 -12.61 3.59
N LEU A 149 -12.21 -11.46 3.70
CA LEU A 149 -13.51 -11.18 3.10
C LEU A 149 -13.26 -10.35 1.86
N SER A 150 -13.32 -10.99 0.69
CA SER A 150 -13.05 -10.36 -0.60
C SER A 150 -14.35 -10.15 -1.35
N ASP A 151 -14.67 -8.88 -1.66
CA ASP A 151 -15.96 -8.50 -2.25
C ASP A 151 -15.75 -7.72 -3.55
N ASN A 152 -16.34 -8.22 -4.63
CA ASN A 152 -16.34 -7.60 -5.95
C ASN A 152 -17.71 -7.02 -6.35
N SER A 153 -18.65 -6.90 -5.41
CA SER A 153 -19.98 -6.31 -5.68
C SER A 153 -19.97 -4.78 -5.68
N TYR A 154 -18.88 -4.16 -5.24
CA TYR A 154 -18.73 -2.71 -5.07
C TYR A 154 -19.86 -2.11 -4.22
N PRO A 155 -20.00 -2.51 -2.95
CA PRO A 155 -21.03 -2.01 -2.07
C PRO A 155 -20.97 -0.49 -1.97
N GLY A 156 -22.13 0.15 -2.08
CA GLY A 156 -22.24 1.61 -2.03
C GLY A 156 -21.97 2.35 -3.35
N MET A 157 -21.63 1.65 -4.44
CA MET A 157 -21.46 2.26 -5.76
C MET A 157 -22.56 1.81 -6.73
N PRO A 158 -23.12 2.73 -7.55
CA PRO A 158 -24.06 2.34 -8.60
C PRO A 158 -23.41 1.42 -9.63
N LYS A 159 -23.98 0.25 -9.90
CA LYS A 159 -23.44 -0.70 -10.90
C LYS A 159 -23.21 -0.05 -12.27
N ALA A 160 -24.12 0.82 -12.72
CA ALA A 160 -23.96 1.54 -13.98
C ALA A 160 -22.67 2.36 -14.08
N ALA A 161 -22.24 2.98 -12.98
CA ALA A 161 -20.98 3.73 -12.95
C ALA A 161 -19.76 2.83 -13.10
N ILE A 162 -19.81 1.60 -12.59
CA ILE A 162 -18.75 0.61 -12.70
C ILE A 162 -18.74 -0.04 -14.08
N CYS A 163 -19.89 -0.44 -14.61
CA CYS A 163 -20.01 -1.12 -15.92
C CYS A 163 -19.46 -0.28 -17.09
N TYR A 164 -19.53 1.03 -17.00
CA TYR A 164 -18.99 1.93 -18.03
C TYR A 164 -17.57 2.42 -17.73
N SER A 165 -16.97 1.96 -16.65
CA SER A 165 -15.57 2.30 -16.34
C SER A 165 -14.62 1.25 -16.92
N SER A 166 -13.39 1.68 -17.24
CA SER A 166 -12.34 0.75 -17.69
C SER A 166 -11.80 -0.17 -16.59
N ALA A 167 -12.22 0.03 -15.35
CA ALA A 167 -11.58 -0.61 -14.21
C ALA A 167 -12.13 -1.99 -13.83
N ALA A 168 -13.38 -2.30 -14.20
CA ALA A 168 -14.04 -3.50 -13.69
C ALA A 168 -15.00 -4.17 -14.67
N THR A 169 -15.09 -3.70 -15.91
CA THR A 169 -16.01 -4.24 -16.90
C THR A 169 -15.45 -5.49 -17.57
N ASP A 170 -16.32 -6.36 -18.02
CA ASP A 170 -15.97 -7.54 -18.79
C ASP A 170 -15.36 -7.21 -20.16
N GLU A 171 -15.53 -5.98 -20.63
CA GLU A 171 -14.91 -5.50 -21.88
C GLU A 171 -13.42 -5.23 -21.75
N THR A 172 -12.95 -4.91 -20.57
CA THR A 172 -11.56 -4.48 -20.33
C THR A 172 -10.81 -5.36 -19.34
N GLN A 173 -11.36 -5.66 -18.18
CA GLN A 173 -10.61 -6.33 -17.09
C GLN A 173 -11.38 -7.40 -16.34
N THR A 174 -12.55 -7.81 -16.74
CA THR A 174 -13.44 -8.69 -15.99
C THR A 174 -13.64 -8.32 -14.50
N ASN A 175 -14.78 -8.61 -13.93
CA ASN A 175 -15.04 -8.38 -12.50
C ASN A 175 -14.63 -9.63 -11.69
N TRP A 176 -13.33 -9.86 -11.55
CA TRP A 176 -12.78 -10.98 -10.80
C TRP A 176 -12.89 -10.76 -9.28
N ASN A 177 -12.85 -11.84 -8.50
CA ASN A 177 -12.78 -11.84 -7.05
C ASN A 177 -11.57 -12.68 -6.58
N GLY A 178 -10.91 -12.24 -5.51
CA GLY A 178 -9.70 -12.87 -4.98
C GLY A 178 -8.60 -11.87 -4.66
N ILE A 179 -7.36 -12.36 -4.53
CA ILE A 179 -6.14 -11.57 -4.25
C ILE A 179 -5.10 -11.96 -5.30
N LEU A 180 -4.80 -11.05 -6.25
CA LEU A 180 -3.94 -11.35 -7.41
C LEU A 180 -2.47 -11.07 -7.19
N GLY A 181 -2.14 -10.16 -6.29
CA GLY A 181 -0.78 -9.78 -6.00
C GLY A 181 -0.22 -10.51 -4.79
N GLU A 182 0.79 -9.92 -4.19
CA GLU A 182 1.40 -10.49 -3.01
C GLU A 182 0.42 -10.56 -1.84
N CYS A 183 0.48 -11.68 -1.12
CA CYS A 183 -0.17 -11.86 0.17
C CYS A 183 0.90 -12.31 1.17
N SER A 184 1.23 -11.44 2.15
CA SER A 184 2.31 -11.71 3.09
C SER A 184 2.02 -11.15 4.48
N MET A 185 2.64 -11.76 5.47
CA MET A 185 2.72 -11.27 6.84
C MET A 185 4.15 -10.80 7.11
N TYR A 186 4.32 -9.62 7.72
CA TYR A 186 5.64 -9.03 7.97
C TYR A 186 5.67 -8.20 9.25
N THR A 187 6.88 -8.01 9.78
CA THR A 187 7.08 -7.18 10.97
C THR A 187 7.72 -5.83 10.65
N ARG A 188 7.47 -4.88 11.52
CA ARG A 188 8.11 -3.57 11.56
C ARG A 188 8.43 -3.20 13.01
N PRO A 189 9.47 -2.40 13.28
CA PRO A 189 9.68 -1.85 14.61
C PRO A 189 8.48 -1.01 15.05
N GLN A 190 8.39 -0.71 16.34
CA GLN A 190 7.32 0.14 16.89
C GLN A 190 7.24 1.49 16.18
N ASN A 191 8.41 2.08 15.89
CA ASN A 191 8.53 3.33 15.17
C ASN A 191 9.29 3.08 13.86
N PHE A 192 8.69 3.43 12.74
CA PHE A 192 9.30 3.27 11.42
C PHE A 192 8.87 4.37 10.46
N ILE A 193 9.66 4.56 9.40
CA ILE A 193 9.30 5.44 8.28
C ILE A 193 8.29 4.69 7.41
N ASP A 194 7.08 5.23 7.32
CA ASP A 194 6.01 4.64 6.51
C ASP A 194 6.10 5.05 5.04
N SER A 195 6.48 6.31 4.79
CA SER A 195 6.61 6.85 3.44
C SER A 195 7.75 7.85 3.35
N LEU A 196 8.44 7.84 2.22
CA LEU A 196 9.49 8.79 1.87
C LEU A 196 9.17 9.37 0.49
N ARG A 197 8.97 10.69 0.45
CA ARG A 197 8.66 11.43 -0.78
C ARG A 197 9.71 12.48 -1.04
N VAL A 198 10.24 12.52 -2.27
CA VAL A 198 11.27 13.48 -2.70
C VAL A 198 10.71 14.32 -3.85
N TYR A 199 10.77 15.63 -3.69
CA TYR A 199 10.24 16.59 -4.65
C TYR A 199 11.35 17.51 -5.16
N PRO A 200 11.95 17.22 -6.32
CA PRO A 200 12.85 18.15 -6.99
C PRO A 200 12.08 19.39 -7.46
N ARG A 201 12.59 20.55 -7.17
CA ARG A 201 11.95 21.82 -7.52
C ARG A 201 12.96 22.80 -8.13
N ALA A 202 12.59 23.42 -9.27
CA ALA A 202 13.38 24.49 -9.85
C ALA A 202 13.30 25.75 -8.97
N VAL A 203 14.43 26.38 -8.73
CA VAL A 203 14.47 27.69 -8.04
C VAL A 203 14.16 28.82 -9.00
N LYS A 204 13.53 29.89 -8.50
CA LYS A 204 13.22 31.08 -9.29
C LYS A 204 14.50 31.75 -9.80
N LYS A 205 14.42 32.43 -10.97
CA LYS A 205 15.56 33.09 -11.64
C LYS A 205 16.37 34.03 -10.75
N GLU A 206 15.73 34.62 -9.74
CA GLU A 206 16.34 35.56 -8.80
C GLU A 206 17.20 34.87 -7.72
N GLU A 207 16.99 33.54 -7.53
CA GLU A 207 17.71 32.73 -6.56
C GLU A 207 18.77 31.81 -7.20
N LYS A 208 19.05 31.99 -8.50
CA LYS A 208 19.93 31.13 -9.32
C LYS A 208 21.39 31.02 -8.84
N ASN A 209 21.77 31.75 -7.81
CA ASN A 209 23.10 31.63 -7.18
C ASN A 209 23.23 30.39 -6.26
N LYS A 210 22.16 29.59 -6.11
CA LYS A 210 22.19 28.33 -5.38
C LYS A 210 22.26 27.18 -6.38
N ALA A 211 23.34 26.42 -6.29
CA ALA A 211 23.68 25.12 -6.91
C ALA A 211 22.70 24.62 -8.00
N GLY A 212 23.04 24.86 -9.30
CA GLY A 212 22.39 24.17 -10.41
C GLY A 212 20.96 24.59 -10.78
N GLY A 213 20.33 25.48 -10.01
CA GLY A 213 18.96 25.94 -10.28
C GLY A 213 17.85 25.03 -9.78
N TYR A 214 18.17 24.03 -8.95
CA TYR A 214 17.24 23.12 -8.32
C TYR A 214 17.53 22.94 -6.84
N VAL A 215 16.48 22.62 -6.08
CA VAL A 215 16.52 22.20 -4.68
C VAL A 215 15.65 20.96 -4.50
N LEU A 216 15.84 20.23 -3.39
CA LEU A 216 14.96 19.15 -2.99
C LEU A 216 14.11 19.55 -1.79
N ASP A 217 12.84 19.21 -1.86
CA ASP A 217 11.99 19.09 -0.67
C ASP A 217 11.80 17.60 -0.39
N VAL A 218 12.03 17.19 0.85
CA VAL A 218 11.90 15.78 1.29
C VAL A 218 10.85 15.72 2.39
N CYS A 219 9.87 14.83 2.22
CA CYS A 219 8.87 14.53 3.23
C CYS A 219 9.08 13.12 3.74
N VAL A 220 9.26 13.01 5.04
CA VAL A 220 9.36 11.75 5.79
C VAL A 220 8.08 11.57 6.58
N GLU A 221 7.33 10.53 6.31
CA GLU A 221 6.16 10.16 7.10
C GLU A 221 6.52 9.06 8.08
N LEU A 222 6.26 9.30 9.36
CA LEU A 222 6.37 8.28 10.40
C LEU A 222 5.04 7.53 10.54
N ALA A 223 5.15 6.24 10.85
CA ALA A 223 3.99 5.38 10.98
C ALA A 223 3.01 5.88 12.06
N PRO A 224 1.70 5.84 11.80
CA PRO A 224 0.69 6.16 12.80
C PRO A 224 0.74 5.14 13.95
N GLY A 225 0.36 5.59 15.16
CA GLY A 225 0.36 4.74 16.35
C GLY A 225 1.75 4.46 16.94
N ALA A 226 2.81 5.06 16.38
CA ALA A 226 4.14 5.01 16.96
C ALA A 226 4.09 5.48 18.42
N LYS A 227 4.69 4.71 19.32
CA LYS A 227 4.80 5.13 20.72
C LYS A 227 5.70 6.36 20.80
N LYS A 228 5.29 7.40 21.51
CA LYS A 228 6.01 8.66 21.68
C LYS A 228 7.33 8.48 22.47
N VAL A 229 8.26 7.70 21.92
CA VAL A 229 9.60 7.53 22.49
C VAL A 229 10.62 8.05 21.49
N TYR A 230 10.45 9.31 21.10
CA TYR A 230 11.40 10.00 20.21
C TYR A 230 12.34 10.94 20.98
N LYS A 231 12.51 10.73 22.27
CA LYS A 231 13.51 11.48 23.03
C LYS A 231 14.88 11.08 22.47
N ASP A 232 15.60 12.05 21.94
CA ASP A 232 16.92 11.89 21.31
C ASP A 232 16.94 11.13 19.96
N ALA A 233 15.77 10.89 19.32
CA ALA A 233 15.72 10.32 17.98
C ALA A 233 16.19 11.33 16.92
N LYS A 234 16.88 10.84 15.90
CA LYS A 234 17.42 11.63 14.79
C LYS A 234 16.92 11.12 13.46
N ILE A 235 16.73 12.02 12.50
CA ILE A 235 16.51 11.68 11.11
C ILE A 235 17.74 12.07 10.31
N ILE A 236 18.35 11.10 9.65
CA ILE A 236 19.54 11.29 8.84
C ILE A 236 19.13 11.08 7.36
N LEU A 237 19.35 12.12 6.55
CA LEU A 237 19.13 12.07 5.10
C LEU A 237 20.47 11.91 4.40
N GLN A 238 20.55 10.96 3.48
CA GLN A 238 21.76 10.69 2.70
C GLN A 238 21.42 10.56 1.22
N SER A 239 22.11 11.32 0.38
CA SER A 239 22.01 11.20 -1.07
C SER A 239 23.27 11.75 -1.73
N GLU A 240 23.71 11.09 -2.81
CA GLU A 240 24.79 11.60 -3.66
C GLU A 240 24.43 12.88 -4.43
N ALA A 241 23.12 13.18 -4.58
CA ALA A 241 22.64 14.40 -5.22
C ALA A 241 22.74 15.64 -4.32
N LEU A 242 22.79 15.49 -3.00
CA LEU A 242 22.88 16.59 -2.06
C LEU A 242 24.26 17.25 -2.08
N ALA A 243 24.32 18.57 -1.91
CA ALA A 243 25.57 19.34 -1.84
C ALA A 243 26.47 18.87 -0.67
N VAL A 244 25.84 18.51 0.45
CA VAL A 244 26.44 17.75 1.53
C VAL A 244 25.87 16.35 1.44
N GLY A 245 26.70 15.34 1.18
CA GLY A 245 26.22 13.98 0.88
C GLY A 245 25.40 13.34 2.00
N GLU A 246 25.52 13.84 3.21
CA GLU A 246 24.78 13.44 4.40
C GLU A 246 24.36 14.70 5.16
N LEU A 247 23.08 14.78 5.48
CA LEU A 247 22.51 15.82 6.34
C LEU A 247 21.97 15.13 7.59
N GLU A 248 22.62 15.37 8.69
CA GLU A 248 22.11 15.00 10.01
C GLU A 248 21.30 16.21 10.54
N ASP A 249 19.99 16.05 10.66
CA ASP A 249 19.21 16.99 11.42
C ASP A 249 19.28 16.59 12.90
N THR A 250 20.11 17.29 13.64
CA THR A 250 20.28 17.13 15.09
C THR A 250 19.20 17.82 15.90
N GLN A 251 18.24 18.51 15.25
CA GLN A 251 17.03 18.90 15.94
C GLN A 251 16.34 17.62 16.38
N THR A 252 16.39 17.38 17.67
CA THR A 252 15.74 16.22 18.27
C THR A 252 14.28 16.22 17.79
N LEU A 253 13.77 15.05 17.37
CA LEU A 253 12.35 14.90 17.02
C LEU A 253 11.42 15.52 18.09
N THR A 254 11.88 15.61 19.32
CA THR A 254 11.23 16.32 20.42
C THR A 254 11.12 17.83 20.17
N GLU A 255 12.10 18.46 19.53
CA GLU A 255 12.03 19.88 19.17
C GLU A 255 11.17 20.09 17.94
N ILE A 256 11.26 19.19 16.92
CA ILE A 256 10.36 19.20 15.76
C ILE A 256 8.91 18.99 16.21
N ILE A 257 8.66 18.06 17.13
CA ILE A 257 7.33 17.82 17.70
C ILE A 257 6.88 19.02 18.57
N SER A 258 7.77 19.69 19.27
CA SER A 258 7.42 20.87 20.08
C SER A 258 7.30 22.14 19.25
N CYS A 259 8.10 22.32 18.20
CA CYS A 259 7.98 23.45 17.27
C CYS A 259 6.75 23.35 16.36
N SER A 260 6.29 22.14 16.05
CA SER A 260 5.03 21.89 15.36
C SER A 260 3.80 21.88 16.29
N GLY A 261 4.03 22.12 17.60
CA GLY A 261 3.00 22.16 18.64
C GLY A 261 1.89 23.21 18.46
N GLU A 262 2.05 24.17 17.55
CA GLU A 262 0.96 25.06 17.12
C GLU A 262 0.23 24.55 15.85
N GLY A 263 0.72 23.48 15.22
CA GLY A 263 0.15 22.88 14.00
C GLY A 263 -0.15 21.39 14.07
N LEU A 264 0.41 20.67 15.05
CA LEU A 264 0.02 19.31 15.38
C LEU A 264 -1.15 19.38 16.35
N THR A 265 -2.35 19.51 15.82
CA THR A 265 -3.52 19.06 16.57
C THR A 265 -3.23 17.62 16.97
N GLU A 266 -3.16 17.36 18.29
CA GLU A 266 -3.37 16.01 18.79
C GLU A 266 -4.47 15.41 17.96
N ALA A 267 -4.29 14.17 17.48
CA ALA A 267 -5.25 13.48 16.65
C ALA A 267 -6.64 13.67 17.26
N GLY A 268 -7.31 14.72 16.81
CA GLY A 268 -8.72 14.91 17.13
C GLY A 268 -9.37 13.65 16.63
N THR A 269 -10.09 12.98 17.48
CA THR A 269 -11.01 11.92 17.16
C THR A 269 -12.11 12.50 16.27
N ASP A 270 -11.75 12.85 15.03
CA ASP A 270 -12.71 12.90 13.96
C ASP A 270 -13.17 11.46 13.78
N LYS A 271 -14.47 11.26 13.80
CA LYS A 271 -15.17 9.98 13.85
C LYS A 271 -14.96 9.08 12.62
N GLU A 272 -13.83 9.22 11.91
CA GLU A 272 -13.34 8.34 10.87
C GLU A 272 -11.94 7.87 11.26
N GLU A 273 -11.86 6.60 11.56
CA GLU A 273 -10.86 5.78 12.23
C GLU A 273 -9.52 5.62 11.48
N ASN A 274 -8.89 6.68 11.03
CA ASN A 274 -7.52 6.59 10.54
C ASN A 274 -6.57 7.40 11.43
N PRO A 275 -5.65 6.74 12.14
CA PRO A 275 -4.63 7.45 12.90
C PRO A 275 -3.79 8.32 11.97
N LYS A 276 -3.65 9.61 12.28
CA LYS A 276 -2.90 10.56 11.46
C LYS A 276 -1.42 10.20 11.46
N THR A 277 -0.81 10.15 10.28
CA THR A 277 0.64 10.05 10.11
C THR A 277 1.32 11.36 10.51
N MET A 278 2.55 11.27 11.02
CA MET A 278 3.37 12.44 11.30
C MET A 278 4.26 12.72 10.09
N GLU A 279 4.07 13.88 9.44
CA GLU A 279 4.90 14.34 8.34
C GLU A 279 6.02 15.26 8.85
N ILE A 280 7.25 14.99 8.45
CA ILE A 280 8.42 15.80 8.73
C ILE A 280 8.98 16.27 7.39
N TRP A 281 9.13 17.59 7.24
CA TRP A 281 9.56 18.20 6.00
C TRP A 281 10.93 18.82 6.11
N PHE A 282 11.80 18.45 5.20
CA PHE A 282 13.08 19.11 4.93
C PHE A 282 12.93 19.92 3.66
N ARG A 283 13.09 21.24 3.74
CA ARG A 283 12.80 22.14 2.63
C ARG A 283 14.09 22.76 2.09
N ASP A 284 14.07 23.08 0.76
CA ASP A 284 15.14 23.83 0.10
C ASP A 284 16.53 23.19 0.24
N LEU A 285 16.62 21.88 0.30
CA LEU A 285 17.89 21.17 0.41
C LEU A 285 18.74 21.42 -0.84
N PRO A 286 19.98 21.91 -0.69
CA PRO A 286 20.81 22.25 -1.83
C PRO A 286 21.34 21.01 -2.54
N LEU A 287 21.32 21.06 -3.88
CA LEU A 287 21.92 20.04 -4.73
C LEU A 287 23.36 20.37 -5.08
N ARG A 288 24.15 19.34 -5.45
CA ARG A 288 25.50 19.53 -6.02
C ARG A 288 25.42 20.26 -7.36
N GLU A 289 26.47 21.01 -7.70
CA GLU A 289 26.52 21.78 -8.94
C GLU A 289 26.49 20.90 -10.20
N ASN A 290 26.93 19.65 -10.10
CA ASN A 290 27.09 18.72 -11.22
C ASN A 290 25.99 17.65 -11.29
N VAL A 291 24.84 17.87 -10.65
CA VAL A 291 23.72 16.94 -10.79
C VAL A 291 23.27 16.89 -12.26
N LYS A 292 23.04 15.69 -12.76
CA LYS A 292 22.46 15.45 -14.06
C LYS A 292 20.95 15.43 -13.98
N LEU A 293 20.30 16.10 -14.91
CA LEU A 293 18.86 16.07 -15.03
C LEU A 293 18.40 14.74 -15.64
N TRP A 294 17.18 14.37 -15.33
CA TRP A 294 16.48 13.31 -16.02
C TRP A 294 15.77 13.90 -17.25
N ASP A 295 16.01 13.33 -18.40
CA ASP A 295 15.36 13.72 -19.66
C ASP A 295 15.01 12.48 -20.50
N GLU A 296 14.57 12.69 -21.75
CA GLU A 296 14.16 11.63 -22.66
C GLU A 296 15.33 10.76 -23.15
N ASP A 297 16.53 11.31 -23.16
CA ASP A 297 17.73 10.67 -23.66
C ASP A 297 18.56 10.03 -22.52
N GLU A 298 18.59 10.68 -21.35
CA GLU A 298 19.34 10.23 -20.17
C GLU A 298 18.41 10.08 -18.94
N GLY A 299 18.14 8.85 -18.54
CA GLY A 299 17.34 8.51 -17.35
C GLY A 299 18.14 8.59 -16.05
N ASN A 300 18.74 9.75 -15.74
CA ASN A 300 19.55 9.93 -14.54
C ASN A 300 18.69 9.87 -13.27
N LEU A 301 18.97 8.87 -12.41
CA LEU A 301 18.29 8.67 -11.13
C LEU A 301 19.28 8.75 -9.98
N TYR A 302 18.84 9.31 -8.89
CA TYR A 302 19.53 9.39 -7.61
C TYR A 302 18.78 8.60 -6.55
N GLU A 303 19.46 8.16 -5.52
CA GLU A 303 18.85 7.54 -4.34
C GLU A 303 18.82 8.53 -3.18
N MET A 304 17.71 8.56 -2.47
CA MET A 304 17.58 9.15 -1.15
C MET A 304 17.41 8.02 -0.13
N ALA A 305 18.33 7.93 0.80
CA ALA A 305 18.23 7.09 1.98
C ALA A 305 17.89 7.95 3.18
N VAL A 306 16.95 7.50 3.99
CA VAL A 306 16.57 8.16 5.23
C VAL A 306 16.61 7.14 6.35
N THR A 307 17.35 7.48 7.40
CA THR A 307 17.50 6.66 8.59
C THR A 307 16.80 7.34 9.75
N LEU A 308 15.94 6.61 10.45
CA LEU A 308 15.37 7.00 11.73
C LEU A 308 16.18 6.29 12.83
N ASP A 309 17.03 7.04 13.52
CA ASP A 309 17.73 6.58 14.71
C ASP A 309 16.88 6.93 15.95
N ASN A 310 16.35 5.92 16.60
CA ASN A 310 15.46 6.09 17.74
C ASN A 310 16.20 6.47 19.07
N GLY A 311 17.53 6.67 19.02
CA GLY A 311 18.33 7.05 20.20
C GLY A 311 18.41 5.97 21.28
N ILE A 312 17.92 4.76 21.01
CA ILE A 312 17.91 3.64 21.96
C ILE A 312 19.17 2.81 21.71
N SER A 313 19.99 2.58 22.74
CA SER A 313 21.21 1.77 22.59
C SER A 313 20.88 0.33 22.14
N ALA A 314 21.76 -0.25 21.32
CA ALA A 314 21.62 -1.62 20.82
C ALA A 314 21.53 -2.72 21.92
N GLU A 315 21.80 -2.35 23.17
CA GLU A 315 21.70 -3.24 24.33
C GLU A 315 20.26 -3.38 24.85
N ASP A 316 19.42 -2.39 24.63
CA ASP A 316 17.99 -2.46 24.89
C ASP A 316 17.30 -3.06 23.68
N LYS A 317 16.91 -4.34 23.76
CA LYS A 317 16.32 -5.22 22.70
C LYS A 317 15.08 -4.65 21.99
N GLY A 318 15.04 -3.39 21.65
CA GLY A 318 13.94 -2.70 20.99
C GLY A 318 14.36 -1.48 20.18
N GLY A 319 15.66 -1.14 20.20
CA GLY A 319 16.21 -0.01 19.46
C GLY A 319 16.71 -0.45 18.10
N SER A 320 15.86 -0.46 17.10
CA SER A 320 16.30 -0.69 15.73
C SER A 320 16.25 0.61 14.94
N THR A 321 17.33 0.84 14.23
CA THR A 321 17.40 1.88 13.20
C THR A 321 16.48 1.48 12.07
N ALA A 322 15.50 2.32 11.73
CA ALA A 322 14.64 2.11 10.57
C ALA A 322 15.20 2.90 9.38
N GLU A 323 15.44 2.21 8.28
CA GLU A 323 15.90 2.82 7.04
C GLU A 323 14.81 2.73 5.97
N CYS A 324 14.67 3.79 5.19
CA CYS A 324 13.83 3.84 4.01
C CYS A 324 14.59 4.46 2.84
N ARG A 325 14.45 3.89 1.65
CA ARG A 325 15.13 4.35 0.44
C ARG A 325 14.13 4.58 -0.67
N THR A 326 14.36 5.63 -1.45
CA THR A 326 13.61 5.87 -2.70
C THR A 326 14.53 6.41 -3.78
N ARG A 327 14.19 6.15 -5.04
CA ARG A 327 14.89 6.74 -6.19
C ARG A 327 14.08 7.90 -6.75
N PHE A 328 14.78 8.94 -7.21
CA PHE A 328 14.16 10.11 -7.81
C PHE A 328 14.99 10.65 -8.98
N GLY A 329 14.34 11.25 -9.96
CA GLY A 329 14.95 12.01 -11.04
C GLY A 329 14.74 13.52 -10.82
N ILE A 330 15.66 14.34 -11.30
CA ILE A 330 15.57 15.79 -11.20
C ILE A 330 15.09 16.33 -12.54
N ARG A 331 13.82 16.75 -12.60
CA ARG A 331 13.21 17.32 -13.79
C ARG A 331 12.20 18.39 -13.40
N SER A 332 12.10 19.44 -14.19
CA SER A 332 10.99 20.38 -14.11
C SER A 332 10.30 20.51 -15.46
N PHE A 333 8.99 20.64 -15.42
CA PHE A 333 8.18 21.07 -16.54
C PHE A 333 7.86 22.55 -16.32
N GLY A 334 8.23 23.40 -17.25
CA GLY A 334 7.94 24.83 -17.20
C GLY A 334 7.49 25.30 -18.57
N ASP A 335 6.64 26.31 -18.62
CA ASP A 335 6.37 27.03 -19.83
C ASP A 335 7.63 27.81 -20.24
N ASN A 336 8.13 27.59 -21.46
CA ASN A 336 9.25 28.31 -22.03
C ASN A 336 8.85 29.74 -22.38
#